data_82c240365eeaa12e7829a66cfe22d4d1
#
_entry.id   82c240365eeaa12e7829a66cfe22d4d1
#
_cell.length_a   1.000
_cell.length_b   1.000
_cell.length_c   1.000
_cell.angle_alpha   90.00
_cell.angle_beta   90.00
_cell.angle_gamma   90.00
#
_symmetry.space_group_name_H-M   'P 1'
#
loop_
_entity.id
_entity.type
_entity.pdbx_description
1 polymer ?
#
loop_
_entity_poly.entity_id
_entity_poly.type
_entity_poly.pdbx_seq_one_letter_code
_entity_poly.pdbx_strand_id
1 'polypeptide(L)'
;MKNNSLQFLLLSIFLASCGGGGGSSLVLTVQQFSSFSVNEDDTFQTVISSSTNKPANITYTISKPSANANVIISNSGTLFYSPQPNYYGADTFSITVIATPEGQTGSYESQTLNVNANVISVNDPPTITINDDLSTYNESTLVFDDSLSISVTINDIDNIVSELSVFGQIDGQNISGTFTEDLSIPGSGTADINVASNQNAGLHLMDICVSDGIDSSCGGQMEAYFPGNKEIKSVDYCDSTGNNCSASDQYLYYLVGGPNTDARTNYLFVGDQLNGESNRDSFHEALLSSVNLLMNSDASDLVDGYFNIIVLEEVALTGVSIFDIRTGCYADWDASIYCIGEVDRNFMTD
;
A
#
# COMPACT_ATOMS: atom_id res chain seq x y z
N MET A 1 8.73 -27.52 -11.57
CA MET A 1 9.17 -27.88 -12.92
C MET A 1 8.31 -29.00 -13.45
N LYS A 2 7.23 -28.66 -14.14
CA LYS A 2 6.43 -29.65 -14.88
C LYS A 2 6.69 -29.41 -16.38
N ASN A 3 7.34 -30.39 -17.01
CA ASN A 3 7.54 -30.44 -18.45
C ASN A 3 6.19 -30.60 -19.13
N ASN A 4 5.68 -29.56 -19.75
CA ASN A 4 4.61 -29.68 -20.72
C ASN A 4 5.21 -30.08 -22.08
N SER A 5 5.12 -31.36 -22.39
CA SER A 5 5.49 -31.87 -23.70
C SER A 5 4.42 -31.47 -24.71
N LEU A 6 4.74 -30.51 -25.55
CA LEU A 6 3.93 -30.09 -26.69
C LEU A 6 3.92 -31.23 -27.73
N GLN A 7 2.80 -31.88 -27.92
CA GLN A 7 2.63 -32.86 -29.04
C GLN A 7 2.33 -32.11 -30.34
N PHE A 8 3.31 -32.06 -31.24
CA PHE A 8 3.10 -31.55 -32.59
C PHE A 8 2.47 -32.65 -33.48
N LEU A 9 1.29 -32.39 -34.03
CA LEU A 9 0.67 -33.20 -35.05
C LEU A 9 1.18 -32.73 -36.42
N LEU A 10 2.08 -33.48 -37.03
CA LEU A 10 2.57 -33.26 -38.39
C LEU A 10 1.53 -33.81 -39.39
N LEU A 11 0.77 -32.94 -40.03
CA LEU A 11 -0.09 -33.29 -41.16
C LEU A 11 0.57 -32.77 -42.45
N SER A 12 1.25 -33.62 -43.16
CA SER A 12 1.78 -33.36 -44.51
C SER A 12 0.77 -33.69 -45.58
N ILE A 13 0.23 -32.67 -46.25
CA ILE A 13 -0.64 -32.87 -47.44
C ILE A 13 0.23 -32.80 -48.69
N PHE A 14 0.43 -33.94 -49.36
CA PHE A 14 0.99 -34.01 -50.70
C PHE A 14 -0.07 -33.74 -51.74
N LEU A 15 -0.02 -32.62 -52.43
CA LEU A 15 -0.73 -32.38 -53.67
C LEU A 15 0.19 -32.73 -54.85
N ALA A 16 0.00 -33.92 -55.42
CA ALA A 16 0.68 -34.31 -56.67
C ALA A 16 -0.07 -33.67 -57.86
N SER A 17 0.56 -32.66 -58.49
CA SER A 17 0.13 -32.17 -59.80
C SER A 17 0.90 -32.90 -60.90
N CYS A 18 0.20 -33.58 -61.77
CA CYS A 18 0.77 -34.26 -62.95
C CYS A 18 0.56 -33.39 -64.20
N GLY A 19 1.68 -33.14 -64.95
CA GLY A 19 1.54 -32.81 -66.38
C GLY A 19 2.42 -31.69 -66.93
N GLY A 20 3.45 -32.07 -67.72
CA GLY A 20 3.89 -31.36 -68.92
C GLY A 20 5.09 -30.41 -68.82
N GLY A 21 6.26 -30.90 -69.27
CA GLY A 21 7.33 -30.18 -69.99
C GLY A 21 7.87 -28.88 -69.40
N GLY A 22 9.12 -28.90 -68.88
CA GLY A 22 9.91 -27.71 -68.68
C GLY A 22 9.93 -27.16 -67.31
N GLY A 23 10.98 -27.33 -66.58
CA GLY A 23 11.37 -26.62 -65.33
C GLY A 23 10.33 -26.66 -64.20
N SER A 24 10.54 -27.47 -63.16
CA SER A 24 9.65 -27.48 -61.97
C SER A 24 9.44 -26.04 -61.43
N SER A 25 8.19 -25.71 -61.11
CA SER A 25 7.88 -24.42 -60.45
C SER A 25 8.55 -24.35 -59.08
N LEU A 26 8.79 -23.14 -58.56
CA LEU A 26 9.14 -22.94 -57.15
C LEU A 26 8.03 -23.47 -56.29
N VAL A 27 8.32 -24.20 -55.25
CA VAL A 27 7.37 -24.66 -54.22
C VAL A 27 7.90 -24.20 -52.86
N LEU A 28 7.08 -23.45 -52.15
CA LEU A 28 7.31 -23.05 -50.77
C LEU A 28 6.55 -24.00 -49.83
N THR A 29 7.23 -24.59 -48.89
CA THR A 29 6.64 -25.37 -47.80
C THR A 29 6.88 -24.67 -46.49
N VAL A 30 5.84 -24.35 -45.77
CA VAL A 30 5.88 -23.69 -44.45
C VAL A 30 5.28 -24.63 -43.41
N GLN A 31 5.97 -24.81 -42.30
CA GLN A 31 5.41 -25.54 -41.19
C GLN A 31 4.12 -24.87 -40.71
N GLN A 32 3.07 -25.69 -40.57
CA GLN A 32 1.78 -25.19 -40.07
C GLN A 32 1.92 -24.77 -38.60
N PHE A 33 1.56 -23.52 -38.31
CA PHE A 33 1.51 -22.95 -36.98
C PHE A 33 0.25 -22.09 -36.89
N SER A 34 -0.71 -22.53 -36.08
CA SER A 34 -2.04 -21.92 -36.06
C SER A 34 -2.49 -21.47 -34.66
N SER A 35 -1.89 -21.99 -33.61
CA SER A 35 -2.26 -21.61 -32.24
C SER A 35 -1.17 -21.95 -31.21
N PHE A 36 -1.17 -21.23 -30.12
CA PHE A 36 -0.38 -21.47 -28.94
C PHE A 36 -1.06 -20.85 -27.71
N SER A 37 -0.56 -21.18 -26.51
CA SER A 37 -0.93 -20.51 -25.27
C SER A 37 0.33 -19.95 -24.62
N VAL A 38 0.18 -18.83 -23.92
CA VAL A 38 1.20 -18.13 -23.15
C VAL A 38 0.52 -17.50 -21.95
N ASN A 39 1.19 -17.41 -20.81
CA ASN A 39 0.69 -16.61 -19.71
C ASN A 39 0.80 -15.11 -20.07
N GLU A 40 -0.07 -14.29 -19.53
CA GLU A 40 0.17 -12.85 -19.54
C GLU A 40 1.50 -12.56 -18.84
N ASP A 41 2.12 -11.42 -19.15
CA ASP A 41 3.45 -10.99 -18.67
C ASP A 41 4.63 -11.87 -19.10
N ASP A 42 4.38 -13.04 -19.71
CA ASP A 42 5.39 -13.89 -20.31
C ASP A 42 5.56 -13.63 -21.82
N THR A 43 6.71 -14.00 -22.36
CA THR A 43 6.96 -13.95 -23.79
C THR A 43 6.98 -15.36 -24.38
N PHE A 44 6.17 -15.59 -25.41
CA PHE A 44 6.23 -16.81 -26.20
C PHE A 44 7.25 -16.68 -27.32
N GLN A 45 8.07 -17.71 -27.53
CA GLN A 45 9.06 -17.77 -28.60
C GLN A 45 8.95 -19.12 -29.35
N THR A 46 9.01 -19.07 -30.68
CA THR A 46 9.10 -20.24 -31.53
C THR A 46 9.81 -19.93 -32.84
N VAL A 47 10.07 -20.95 -33.66
CA VAL A 47 10.65 -20.80 -35.00
C VAL A 47 9.67 -21.32 -36.03
N ILE A 48 9.29 -20.48 -37.00
CA ILE A 48 8.49 -20.87 -38.15
C ILE A 48 9.43 -21.42 -39.21
N SER A 49 9.46 -22.74 -39.34
CA SER A 49 10.29 -23.41 -40.33
C SER A 49 9.70 -23.34 -41.71
N SER A 50 10.51 -23.01 -42.69
CA SER A 50 10.11 -23.05 -44.11
C SER A 50 11.22 -23.62 -45.00
N SER A 51 10.88 -24.17 -46.13
CA SER A 51 11.79 -24.72 -47.12
C SER A 51 11.29 -24.53 -48.53
N THR A 52 12.18 -24.60 -49.49
CA THR A 52 11.88 -24.51 -50.91
C THR A 52 12.53 -25.66 -51.67
N ASN A 53 11.93 -26.08 -52.78
CA ASN A 53 12.44 -27.14 -53.66
C ASN A 53 13.59 -26.65 -54.58
N LYS A 54 13.88 -25.33 -54.60
CA LYS A 54 14.93 -24.67 -55.39
C LYS A 54 15.54 -23.55 -54.54
N PRO A 55 16.79 -23.09 -54.87
CA PRO A 55 17.35 -21.94 -54.21
C PRO A 55 16.44 -20.73 -54.28
N ALA A 56 16.13 -20.13 -53.12
CA ALA A 56 15.25 -18.99 -53.00
C ALA A 56 15.56 -18.22 -51.72
N ASN A 57 15.35 -16.90 -51.74
CA ASN A 57 15.38 -16.04 -50.55
C ASN A 57 14.00 -16.11 -49.89
N ILE A 58 13.99 -16.48 -48.63
CA ILE A 58 12.77 -16.54 -47.80
C ILE A 58 12.71 -15.33 -46.87
N THR A 59 11.55 -14.67 -46.88
CA THR A 59 11.29 -13.52 -45.97
C THR A 59 10.01 -13.77 -45.19
N TYR A 60 9.98 -13.27 -43.99
CA TYR A 60 8.86 -13.34 -43.07
C TYR A 60 8.38 -11.94 -42.70
N THR A 61 7.06 -11.75 -42.70
CA THR A 61 6.47 -10.45 -42.32
C THR A 61 5.20 -10.68 -41.50
N ILE A 62 4.94 -9.79 -40.55
CA ILE A 62 3.65 -9.74 -39.87
C ILE A 62 2.69 -9.00 -40.82
N SER A 63 1.79 -9.73 -41.44
CA SER A 63 0.85 -9.21 -42.45
C SER A 63 -0.46 -8.67 -41.84
N LYS A 64 -0.81 -9.17 -40.64
CA LYS A 64 -1.86 -8.62 -39.78
C LYS A 64 -1.28 -8.54 -38.38
N PRO A 65 -1.11 -7.34 -37.80
CA PRO A 65 -0.63 -7.19 -36.45
C PRO A 65 -1.65 -7.72 -35.43
N SER A 66 -1.16 -8.10 -34.24
CA SER A 66 -1.97 -8.29 -33.06
C SER A 66 -2.54 -6.97 -32.57
N ALA A 67 -3.70 -7.00 -31.94
CA ALA A 67 -4.29 -5.85 -31.25
C ALA A 67 -3.78 -5.72 -29.80
N ASN A 68 -3.37 -6.86 -29.19
CA ASN A 68 -3.12 -6.94 -27.75
C ASN A 68 -1.71 -7.45 -27.41
N ALA A 69 -0.82 -7.50 -28.40
CA ALA A 69 0.57 -7.92 -28.18
C ALA A 69 1.55 -7.24 -29.12
N ASN A 70 2.80 -7.20 -28.70
CA ASN A 70 3.91 -6.93 -29.60
C ASN A 70 4.39 -8.22 -30.26
N VAL A 71 4.27 -8.31 -31.60
CA VAL A 71 4.65 -9.48 -32.37
C VAL A 71 5.80 -9.14 -33.30
N ILE A 72 6.91 -9.85 -33.15
CA ILE A 72 8.13 -9.63 -33.95
C ILE A 72 8.52 -10.97 -34.58
N ILE A 73 8.89 -10.93 -35.86
CA ILE A 73 9.47 -12.09 -36.56
C ILE A 73 10.80 -11.71 -37.22
N SER A 74 11.80 -12.52 -36.99
CA SER A 74 13.13 -12.31 -37.61
C SER A 74 13.20 -12.87 -39.03
N ASN A 75 14.24 -12.50 -39.78
CA ASN A 75 14.52 -13.04 -41.11
C ASN A 75 14.82 -14.55 -41.09
N SER A 76 15.14 -15.12 -39.96
CA SER A 76 15.34 -16.57 -39.77
C SER A 76 14.06 -17.30 -39.38
N GLY A 77 12.92 -16.62 -39.30
CA GLY A 77 11.64 -17.19 -38.89
C GLY A 77 11.44 -17.31 -37.38
N THR A 78 12.32 -16.72 -36.56
CA THR A 78 12.10 -16.70 -35.10
C THR A 78 11.01 -15.70 -34.78
N LEU A 79 9.91 -16.18 -34.22
CA LEU A 79 8.75 -15.44 -33.79
C LEU A 79 8.85 -15.18 -32.28
N PHE A 80 8.60 -13.93 -31.89
CA PHE A 80 8.37 -13.52 -30.51
C PHE A 80 6.96 -12.91 -30.42
N TYR A 81 6.24 -13.29 -29.38
CA TYR A 81 4.94 -12.73 -29.03
C TYR A 81 4.96 -12.35 -27.55
N SER A 82 4.78 -11.05 -27.27
CA SER A 82 4.70 -10.52 -25.91
C SER A 82 3.35 -9.83 -25.73
N PRO A 83 2.44 -10.37 -24.91
CA PRO A 83 1.19 -9.72 -24.58
C PRO A 83 1.41 -8.30 -24.06
N GLN A 84 0.42 -7.44 -24.17
CA GLN A 84 0.40 -6.20 -23.40
C GLN A 84 0.30 -6.56 -21.90
N PRO A 85 0.87 -5.75 -21.01
CA PRO A 85 0.76 -6.00 -19.59
C PRO A 85 -0.69 -6.20 -19.15
N ASN A 86 -0.94 -7.20 -18.32
CA ASN A 86 -2.25 -7.55 -17.76
C ASN A 86 -3.33 -7.85 -18.82
N TYR A 87 -2.93 -8.25 -20.04
CA TYR A 87 -3.87 -8.69 -21.05
C TYR A 87 -3.99 -10.19 -21.04
N TYR A 88 -5.18 -10.70 -20.82
CA TYR A 88 -5.56 -12.12 -20.98
C TYR A 88 -6.73 -12.27 -21.94
N GLY A 89 -6.83 -13.46 -22.55
CA GLY A 89 -7.87 -13.78 -23.50
C GLY A 89 -7.34 -14.16 -24.87
N ALA A 90 -8.24 -14.17 -25.87
CA ALA A 90 -7.92 -14.55 -27.23
C ALA A 90 -7.36 -13.39 -28.04
N ASP A 91 -6.27 -13.62 -28.77
CA ASP A 91 -5.68 -12.66 -29.69
C ASP A 91 -5.34 -13.34 -31.03
N THR A 92 -5.25 -12.56 -32.09
CA THR A 92 -5.01 -13.07 -33.44
C THR A 92 -4.06 -12.18 -34.23
N PHE A 93 -3.16 -12.81 -34.99
CA PHE A 93 -2.28 -12.13 -35.92
C PHE A 93 -2.02 -13.03 -37.16
N SER A 94 -1.36 -12.49 -38.17
CA SER A 94 -1.03 -13.27 -39.38
C SER A 94 0.42 -13.04 -39.79
N ILE A 95 1.07 -14.13 -40.21
CA ILE A 95 2.43 -14.14 -40.72
C ILE A 95 2.37 -14.49 -42.22
N THR A 96 2.98 -13.71 -43.07
CA THR A 96 3.17 -14.07 -44.50
C THR A 96 4.64 -14.43 -44.72
N VAL A 97 4.85 -15.60 -45.26
CA VAL A 97 6.15 -16.14 -45.69
C VAL A 97 6.19 -16.06 -47.22
N ILE A 98 7.25 -15.43 -47.73
CA ILE A 98 7.45 -15.23 -49.16
C ILE A 98 8.78 -15.85 -49.58
N ALA A 99 8.78 -16.66 -50.63
CA ALA A 99 9.98 -17.22 -51.24
C ALA A 99 10.16 -16.61 -52.64
N THR A 100 11.32 -15.98 -52.86
CA THR A 100 11.71 -15.39 -54.15
C THR A 100 12.89 -16.16 -54.74
N PRO A 101 12.80 -16.73 -55.95
CA PRO A 101 13.88 -17.44 -56.56
C PRO A 101 15.14 -16.56 -56.70
N GLU A 102 16.30 -17.18 -56.45
CA GLU A 102 17.57 -16.45 -56.64
C GLU A 102 17.76 -16.02 -58.11
N GLY A 103 18.17 -14.78 -58.30
CA GLY A 103 18.46 -14.20 -59.60
C GLY A 103 17.22 -13.88 -60.46
N GLN A 104 16.00 -13.96 -59.94
CA GLN A 104 14.76 -13.61 -60.62
C GLN A 104 14.04 -12.45 -59.91
N THR A 105 13.43 -11.56 -60.71
CA THR A 105 12.57 -10.50 -60.23
C THR A 105 11.16 -10.72 -60.75
N GLY A 106 10.14 -10.64 -59.83
CA GLY A 106 8.73 -10.66 -60.19
C GLY A 106 8.00 -12.02 -60.13
N SER A 107 8.70 -13.09 -59.79
CA SER A 107 8.06 -14.43 -59.50
C SER A 107 8.31 -14.77 -58.06
N TYR A 108 7.28 -15.03 -57.25
CA TYR A 108 7.38 -15.46 -55.86
C TYR A 108 6.25 -16.44 -55.49
N GLU A 109 6.53 -17.26 -54.51
CA GLU A 109 5.52 -18.05 -53.82
C GLU A 109 5.27 -17.50 -52.43
N SER A 110 4.04 -17.50 -51.96
CA SER A 110 3.71 -17.01 -50.63
C SER A 110 2.69 -17.89 -49.91
N GLN A 111 2.83 -17.94 -48.59
CA GLN A 111 1.89 -18.61 -47.73
C GLN A 111 1.62 -17.72 -46.49
N THR A 112 0.33 -17.59 -46.14
CA THR A 112 -0.10 -16.86 -44.97
C THR A 112 -0.53 -17.83 -43.87
N LEU A 113 0.01 -17.68 -42.67
CA LEU A 113 -0.38 -18.35 -41.45
C LEU A 113 -1.24 -17.41 -40.62
N ASN A 114 -2.48 -17.86 -40.31
CA ASN A 114 -3.32 -17.18 -39.32
C ASN A 114 -3.07 -17.83 -37.97
N VAL A 115 -2.69 -17.06 -36.97
CA VAL A 115 -2.28 -17.55 -35.65
C VAL A 115 -3.26 -17.05 -34.62
N ASN A 116 -3.73 -17.95 -33.76
CA ASN A 116 -4.51 -17.63 -32.58
C ASN A 116 -3.63 -17.81 -31.34
N ALA A 117 -3.46 -16.78 -30.57
CA ALA A 117 -2.87 -16.83 -29.25
C ALA A 117 -3.98 -16.91 -28.19
N ASN A 118 -3.78 -17.76 -27.21
CA ASN A 118 -4.60 -17.78 -26.00
C ASN A 118 -3.73 -17.34 -24.85
N VAL A 119 -3.92 -16.10 -24.40
CA VAL A 119 -3.20 -15.55 -23.25
C VAL A 119 -3.95 -15.96 -22.00
N ILE A 120 -3.24 -16.62 -21.10
CA ILE A 120 -3.77 -17.18 -19.86
C ILE A 120 -3.54 -16.17 -18.75
N SER A 121 -4.60 -15.85 -18.02
CA SER A 121 -4.51 -14.99 -16.83
C SER A 121 -3.61 -15.63 -15.77
N VAL A 122 -2.80 -14.81 -15.15
CA VAL A 122 -1.95 -15.11 -13.98
C VAL A 122 -2.32 -14.12 -12.89
N ASN A 123 -2.48 -14.58 -11.67
CA ASN A 123 -2.82 -13.70 -10.57
C ASN A 123 -1.72 -12.65 -10.35
N ASP A 124 -2.11 -11.38 -10.32
CA ASP A 124 -1.29 -10.25 -9.89
C ASP A 124 -1.57 -9.97 -8.41
N PRO A 125 -0.55 -9.75 -7.58
CA PRO A 125 -0.78 -9.41 -6.18
C PRO A 125 -1.52 -8.07 -6.03
N PRO A 126 -2.47 -7.95 -5.09
CA PRO A 126 -3.11 -6.68 -4.80
C PRO A 126 -2.08 -5.66 -4.30
N THR A 127 -2.40 -4.38 -4.45
CA THR A 127 -1.59 -3.28 -3.92
C THR A 127 -2.35 -2.52 -2.86
N ILE A 128 -1.64 -2.00 -1.85
CA ILE A 128 -2.19 -1.16 -0.80
C ILE A 128 -1.34 0.09 -0.63
N THR A 129 -2.00 1.23 -0.49
CA THR A 129 -1.39 2.51 -0.15
C THR A 129 -2.07 3.06 1.08
N ILE A 130 -1.28 3.45 2.07
CA ILE A 130 -1.74 4.15 3.26
C ILE A 130 -1.73 5.63 2.94
N ASN A 131 -2.87 6.29 3.14
CA ASN A 131 -3.05 7.69 2.77
C ASN A 131 -2.64 8.65 3.88
N ASP A 132 -2.52 8.15 5.11
CA ASP A 132 -2.20 8.94 6.30
C ASP A 132 -0.72 8.85 6.66
N ASP A 133 -0.10 9.98 6.97
CA ASP A 133 1.24 10.01 7.56
C ASP A 133 1.13 9.91 9.07
N LEU A 134 1.38 8.71 9.60
CA LEU A 134 1.30 8.42 11.03
C LEU A 134 2.66 8.48 11.73
N SER A 135 3.73 8.85 11.02
CA SER A 135 5.10 8.79 11.52
C SER A 135 5.47 9.90 12.51
N THR A 136 4.60 10.88 12.71
CA THR A 136 4.85 12.03 13.59
C THR A 136 3.69 12.28 14.55
N TYR A 137 3.99 12.92 15.70
CA TYR A 137 2.95 13.44 16.58
C TYR A 137 2.22 14.61 15.90
N ASN A 138 1.02 14.35 15.37
CA ASN A 138 0.14 15.37 14.81
C ASN A 138 -1.32 15.02 15.13
N GLU A 139 -2.27 15.92 14.85
CA GLU A 139 -3.69 15.69 15.13
C GLU A 139 -4.25 14.43 14.47
N SER A 140 -3.73 14.07 13.30
CA SER A 140 -4.18 12.87 12.58
C SER A 140 -3.63 11.57 13.18
N THR A 141 -2.58 11.64 13.98
CA THR A 141 -1.92 10.46 14.57
C THR A 141 -2.16 10.32 16.07
N LEU A 142 -2.66 11.34 16.73
CA LEU A 142 -2.94 11.29 18.16
C LEU A 142 -4.43 11.13 18.39
N VAL A 143 -4.79 9.99 18.91
CA VAL A 143 -6.19 9.61 19.14
C VAL A 143 -6.62 10.10 20.51
N PHE A 144 -7.25 11.27 20.58
CA PHE A 144 -7.91 11.74 21.80
C PHE A 144 -9.25 11.06 22.03
N ASP A 145 -9.86 10.54 20.98
CA ASP A 145 -11.18 9.91 20.97
C ASP A 145 -11.12 8.37 20.95
N ASP A 146 -12.24 7.72 20.76
CA ASP A 146 -12.40 6.27 20.94
C ASP A 146 -11.70 5.40 19.91
N SER A 147 -11.17 5.95 18.79
CA SER A 147 -10.48 5.18 17.76
C SER A 147 -9.62 6.02 16.83
N LEU A 148 -8.51 5.45 16.38
CA LEU A 148 -7.73 5.96 15.25
C LEU A 148 -8.37 5.44 13.95
N SER A 149 -8.66 6.35 13.02
CA SER A 149 -9.09 6.00 11.67
C SER A 149 -7.91 6.13 10.71
N ILE A 150 -7.60 5.06 9.99
CA ILE A 150 -6.51 5.02 9.01
C ILE A 150 -7.14 4.84 7.63
N SER A 151 -6.93 5.81 6.75
CA SER A 151 -7.41 5.73 5.37
C SER A 151 -6.41 4.97 4.51
N VAL A 152 -6.90 3.97 3.77
CA VAL A 152 -6.11 3.18 2.82
C VAL A 152 -6.77 3.13 1.46
N THR A 153 -5.95 3.05 0.42
CA THR A 153 -6.38 2.78 -0.95
C THR A 153 -5.83 1.43 -1.37
N ILE A 154 -6.67 0.58 -1.94
CA ILE A 154 -6.29 -0.71 -2.50
C ILE A 154 -6.55 -0.74 -3.99
N ASN A 155 -5.78 -1.55 -4.71
CA ASN A 155 -6.01 -1.83 -6.11
C ASN A 155 -5.55 -3.24 -6.45
N ASP A 156 -6.39 -3.94 -7.23
CA ASP A 156 -6.14 -5.26 -7.77
C ASP A 156 -6.63 -5.28 -9.21
N ILE A 157 -5.85 -5.89 -10.10
CA ILE A 157 -6.19 -5.90 -11.53
C ILE A 157 -7.09 -7.08 -11.90
N ASP A 158 -7.05 -8.15 -11.14
CA ASP A 158 -7.75 -9.41 -11.43
C ASP A 158 -9.02 -9.56 -10.59
N ASN A 159 -9.05 -8.98 -9.40
CA ASN A 159 -10.10 -9.18 -8.42
C ASN A 159 -10.90 -7.90 -8.18
N ILE A 160 -12.20 -8.04 -8.00
CA ILE A 160 -13.03 -6.94 -7.51
C ILE A 160 -12.85 -6.77 -6.00
N VAL A 161 -13.10 -5.56 -5.50
CA VAL A 161 -12.88 -5.21 -4.08
C VAL A 161 -13.57 -6.14 -3.09
N SER A 162 -14.75 -6.68 -3.43
CA SER A 162 -15.47 -7.61 -2.56
C SER A 162 -14.82 -8.99 -2.41
N GLU A 163 -13.83 -9.32 -3.24
CA GLU A 163 -13.04 -10.56 -3.15
C GLU A 163 -11.75 -10.35 -2.34
N LEU A 164 -11.40 -9.09 -2.07
CA LEU A 164 -10.23 -8.74 -1.30
C LEU A 164 -10.53 -8.74 0.21
N SER A 165 -9.55 -9.14 1.00
CA SER A 165 -9.61 -9.08 2.45
C SER A 165 -8.50 -8.22 3.00
N VAL A 166 -8.85 -7.32 3.95
CA VAL A 166 -7.88 -6.53 4.68
C VAL A 166 -7.66 -7.14 6.05
N PHE A 167 -6.41 -7.21 6.41
CA PHE A 167 -5.99 -7.69 7.72
C PHE A 167 -4.77 -6.90 8.18
N GLY A 168 -4.55 -6.90 9.46
CA GLY A 168 -3.39 -6.25 10.03
C GLY A 168 -3.30 -6.48 11.53
N GLN A 169 -2.27 -5.94 12.12
CA GLN A 169 -2.02 -6.02 13.54
C GLN A 169 -1.48 -4.70 14.09
N ILE A 170 -1.89 -4.37 15.30
CA ILE A 170 -1.24 -3.38 16.15
C ILE A 170 -0.76 -4.11 17.40
N ASP A 171 0.54 -4.10 17.66
CA ASP A 171 1.18 -4.83 18.78
C ASP A 171 0.69 -6.28 18.93
N GLY A 172 0.43 -6.96 17.80
CA GLY A 172 -0.11 -8.32 17.79
C GLY A 172 -1.62 -8.44 17.98
N GLN A 173 -2.36 -7.33 18.07
CA GLN A 173 -3.83 -7.30 18.07
C GLN A 173 -4.33 -7.18 16.63
N ASN A 174 -5.27 -8.03 16.24
CA ASN A 174 -5.80 -8.00 14.86
C ASN A 174 -6.60 -6.73 14.60
N ILE A 175 -6.35 -6.14 13.45
CA ILE A 175 -7.09 -5.01 12.88
C ILE A 175 -7.85 -5.52 11.68
N SER A 176 -9.06 -5.01 11.46
CA SER A 176 -9.86 -5.36 10.28
C SER A 176 -10.56 -4.11 9.76
N GLY A 177 -10.78 -4.07 8.46
CA GLY A 177 -11.50 -2.98 7.79
C GLY A 177 -12.45 -3.50 6.73
N THR A 178 -13.39 -2.66 6.34
CA THR A 178 -14.30 -2.91 5.22
C THR A 178 -14.03 -1.89 4.13
N PHE A 179 -14.00 -2.35 2.87
CA PHE A 179 -13.74 -1.50 1.73
C PHE A 179 -15.01 -1.04 1.04
N THR A 180 -14.94 0.15 0.47
CA THR A 180 -15.91 0.67 -0.49
C THR A 180 -15.25 0.67 -1.87
N GLU A 181 -15.85 -0.05 -2.82
CA GLU A 181 -15.38 -0.13 -4.20
C GLU A 181 -15.61 1.19 -4.93
N ASP A 182 -14.61 1.64 -5.70
CA ASP A 182 -14.79 2.69 -6.69
C ASP A 182 -15.36 2.06 -7.98
N LEU A 183 -16.65 2.22 -8.19
CA LEU A 183 -17.35 1.66 -9.36
C LEU A 183 -16.84 2.20 -10.69
N SER A 184 -16.05 3.26 -10.70
CA SER A 184 -15.43 3.80 -11.93
C SER A 184 -14.14 3.08 -12.29
N ILE A 185 -13.52 2.39 -11.33
CA ILE A 185 -12.25 1.67 -11.47
C ILE A 185 -12.44 0.29 -10.81
N PRO A 186 -12.88 -0.73 -11.55
CA PRO A 186 -13.03 -2.08 -11.00
C PRO A 186 -11.74 -2.55 -10.33
N GLY A 187 -11.86 -3.23 -9.20
CA GLY A 187 -10.70 -3.68 -8.40
C GLY A 187 -10.02 -2.59 -7.57
N SER A 188 -10.49 -1.34 -7.63
CA SER A 188 -9.98 -0.24 -6.81
C SER A 188 -10.98 0.16 -5.73
N GLY A 189 -10.50 0.48 -4.53
CA GLY A 189 -11.35 0.89 -3.42
C GLY A 189 -10.60 1.61 -2.32
N THR A 190 -11.37 2.20 -1.42
CA THR A 190 -10.86 2.86 -0.22
C THR A 190 -11.47 2.25 1.03
N ALA A 191 -10.76 2.27 2.13
CA ALA A 191 -11.29 1.91 3.43
C ALA A 191 -10.74 2.81 4.53
N ASP A 192 -11.57 3.02 5.55
CA ASP A 192 -11.15 3.55 6.82
C ASP A 192 -11.05 2.39 7.82
N ILE A 193 -9.87 2.18 8.34
CA ILE A 193 -9.57 1.13 9.32
C ILE A 193 -9.56 1.77 10.70
N ASN A 194 -10.46 1.32 11.57
CA ASN A 194 -10.58 1.86 12.90
C ASN A 194 -9.81 1.00 13.91
N VAL A 195 -8.87 1.63 14.59
CA VAL A 195 -8.09 1.04 15.68
C VAL A 195 -8.58 1.61 17.00
N ALA A 196 -9.00 0.73 17.92
CA ALA A 196 -9.53 1.16 19.22
C ALA A 196 -8.48 1.89 20.04
N SER A 197 -8.91 2.89 20.81
CA SER A 197 -8.05 3.75 21.65
C SER A 197 -7.58 3.13 22.98
N ASN A 198 -7.95 1.90 23.25
CA ASN A 198 -7.58 1.20 24.49
C ASN A 198 -6.14 0.66 24.51
N GLN A 199 -5.27 1.25 23.71
CA GLN A 199 -3.86 0.94 23.68
C GLN A 199 -3.15 1.58 24.89
N ASN A 200 -1.98 1.05 25.26
CA ASN A 200 -1.12 1.72 26.23
C ASN A 200 -0.59 3.03 25.65
N ALA A 201 -0.16 3.97 26.52
CA ALA A 201 0.47 5.20 26.07
C ALA A 201 1.78 4.91 25.33
N GLY A 202 2.01 5.59 24.22
CA GLY A 202 3.28 5.57 23.51
C GLY A 202 3.16 5.21 22.03
N LEU A 203 4.31 4.89 21.45
CA LEU A 203 4.43 4.47 20.06
C LEU A 203 4.00 3.02 19.90
N HIS A 204 3.16 2.77 18.92
CA HIS A 204 2.68 1.45 18.53
C HIS A 204 3.01 1.18 17.07
N LEU A 205 3.45 -0.04 16.79
CA LEU A 205 3.77 -0.48 15.43
C LEU A 205 2.55 -1.20 14.84
N MET A 206 2.20 -0.84 13.62
CA MET A 206 1.08 -1.40 12.89
C MET A 206 1.51 -1.91 11.52
N ASP A 207 0.94 -3.04 11.12
CA ASP A 207 1.00 -3.57 9.75
C ASP A 207 -0.42 -3.69 9.21
N ILE A 208 -0.66 -3.17 8.00
CA ILE A 208 -1.93 -3.34 7.29
C ILE A 208 -1.64 -3.97 5.94
N CYS A 209 -2.34 -5.06 5.66
CA CYS A 209 -2.15 -5.86 4.46
C CYS A 209 -3.50 -6.09 3.76
N VAL A 210 -3.43 -6.32 2.45
CA VAL A 210 -4.55 -6.76 1.62
C VAL A 210 -4.21 -8.10 0.99
N SER A 211 -5.19 -8.99 0.85
CA SER A 211 -5.05 -10.28 0.16
C SER A 211 -6.23 -10.55 -0.76
N ASP A 212 -5.97 -11.15 -1.90
CA ASP A 212 -6.92 -11.71 -2.85
C ASP A 212 -7.24 -13.20 -2.59
N GLY A 213 -6.60 -13.78 -1.57
CA GLY A 213 -6.72 -15.20 -1.23
C GLY A 213 -5.66 -16.10 -1.86
N ILE A 214 -4.83 -15.56 -2.77
CA ILE A 214 -3.68 -16.24 -3.41
C ILE A 214 -2.40 -15.58 -2.95
N ASP A 215 -2.33 -14.26 -3.12
CA ASP A 215 -1.21 -13.42 -2.74
C ASP A 215 -1.62 -12.34 -1.74
N SER A 216 -0.65 -11.64 -1.18
CA SER A 216 -0.91 -10.53 -0.27
C SER A 216 0.17 -9.47 -0.34
N SER A 217 -0.22 -8.21 -0.14
CA SER A 217 0.67 -7.07 -0.06
C SER A 217 0.39 -6.25 1.19
N CYS A 218 1.45 -5.67 1.77
CA CYS A 218 1.34 -4.82 2.95
C CYS A 218 1.80 -3.41 2.62
N GLY A 219 1.14 -2.42 3.21
CA GLY A 219 1.43 -0.99 3.02
C GLY A 219 2.71 -0.49 3.68
N GLY A 220 3.43 -1.39 4.35
CA GLY A 220 4.62 -1.07 5.15
C GLY A 220 4.28 -0.94 6.63
N GLN A 221 5.31 -0.95 7.45
CA GLN A 221 5.17 -0.73 8.89
C GLN A 221 4.85 0.74 9.15
N MET A 222 3.80 0.98 9.92
CA MET A 222 3.37 2.30 10.37
C MET A 222 3.57 2.45 11.86
N GLU A 223 3.72 3.69 12.27
CA GLU A 223 3.83 4.08 13.65
C GLU A 223 2.66 4.99 14.04
N ALA A 224 1.98 4.68 15.14
CA ALA A 224 0.96 5.55 15.71
C ALA A 224 1.19 5.74 17.20
N TYR A 225 0.91 6.94 17.66
CA TYR A 225 1.02 7.30 19.07
C TYR A 225 -0.36 7.31 19.71
N PHE A 226 -0.52 6.54 20.76
CA PHE A 226 -1.75 6.51 21.53
C PHE A 226 -1.54 7.18 22.89
N PRO A 227 -2.45 8.06 23.33
CA PRO A 227 -2.54 8.41 24.74
C PRO A 227 -3.00 7.16 25.48
N GLY A 228 -2.44 6.87 26.61
CA GLY A 228 -2.92 5.77 27.45
C GLY A 228 -4.38 5.96 27.89
N ASN A 229 -4.88 5.00 28.63
CA ASN A 229 -6.22 5.11 29.18
C ASN A 229 -6.39 6.42 29.94
N LYS A 230 -7.44 7.17 29.60
CA LYS A 230 -7.83 8.38 30.33
C LYS A 230 -8.49 7.97 31.64
N GLU A 231 -7.90 8.33 32.74
CA GLU A 231 -8.50 8.15 34.07
C GLU A 231 -9.13 9.46 34.53
N ILE A 232 -10.30 9.36 35.17
CA ILE A 232 -10.89 10.52 35.85
C ILE A 232 -10.38 10.53 37.28
N LYS A 233 -9.70 11.59 37.62
CA LYS A 233 -9.19 11.88 38.98
C LYS A 233 -9.93 13.09 39.53
N SER A 234 -10.46 12.95 40.74
CA SER A 234 -11.00 14.11 41.48
C SER A 234 -9.85 14.83 42.15
N VAL A 235 -9.63 16.05 41.76
CA VAL A 235 -8.58 16.90 42.28
C VAL A 235 -9.20 17.92 43.25
N ASP A 236 -8.79 17.87 44.50
CA ASP A 236 -9.13 18.88 45.49
C ASP A 236 -8.17 20.06 45.37
N TYR A 237 -8.71 21.24 45.17
CA TYR A 237 -7.92 22.47 45.23
C TYR A 237 -8.46 23.42 46.30
N CYS A 238 -7.57 24.06 46.98
CA CYS A 238 -7.91 24.99 48.04
C CYS A 238 -7.38 26.39 47.71
N ASP A 239 -7.97 27.44 48.27
CA ASP A 239 -7.41 28.77 48.16
C ASP A 239 -6.04 28.85 48.89
N SER A 240 -5.32 29.96 48.68
CA SER A 240 -3.99 30.19 49.30
C SER A 240 -3.96 30.11 50.82
N THR A 241 -5.12 30.02 51.46
CA THR A 241 -5.23 29.87 52.92
C THR A 241 -5.52 28.44 53.34
N GLY A 242 -5.74 27.51 52.37
CA GLY A 242 -6.14 26.15 52.61
C GLY A 242 -7.57 25.95 53.12
N ASN A 243 -8.42 26.96 52.99
CA ASN A 243 -9.76 26.94 53.60
C ASN A 243 -10.89 26.81 52.65
N ASN A 244 -10.89 27.18 51.47
CA ASN A 244 -12.03 27.03 50.53
C ASN A 244 -11.65 25.99 49.49
N CYS A 245 -11.75 24.74 49.85
CA CYS A 245 -11.47 23.63 48.93
C CYS A 245 -12.67 23.29 48.07
N SER A 246 -12.41 23.08 46.80
CA SER A 246 -13.39 22.55 45.83
C SER A 246 -12.78 21.36 45.15
N ALA A 247 -13.60 20.39 44.77
CA ALA A 247 -13.17 19.27 43.95
C ALA A 247 -13.58 19.50 42.50
N SER A 248 -12.70 19.15 41.57
CA SER A 248 -13.03 19.11 40.15
C SER A 248 -12.47 17.83 39.55
N ASP A 249 -13.25 17.23 38.67
CA ASP A 249 -12.83 16.04 37.95
C ASP A 249 -11.92 16.42 36.79
N GLN A 250 -10.79 15.74 36.70
CA GLN A 250 -9.79 15.91 35.67
C GLN A 250 -9.55 14.60 34.92
N TYR A 251 -9.32 14.66 33.60
CA TYR A 251 -8.72 13.57 32.88
C TYR A 251 -7.21 13.54 33.15
N LEU A 252 -6.72 12.39 33.55
CA LEU A 252 -5.28 12.09 33.68
C LEU A 252 -4.93 11.00 32.67
N TYR A 253 -3.95 11.27 31.84
CA TYR A 253 -3.44 10.26 30.91
C TYR A 253 -1.99 10.50 30.54
N TYR A 254 -1.35 9.46 30.00
CA TYR A 254 0.01 9.52 29.49
C TYR A 254 -0.02 9.65 27.97
N LEU A 255 0.80 10.54 27.40
CA LEU A 255 1.08 10.57 25.98
C LEU A 255 2.34 9.77 25.65
N VAL A 256 3.30 9.73 26.56
CA VAL A 256 4.54 8.97 26.43
C VAL A 256 4.84 8.33 27.77
N GLY A 257 5.26 7.07 27.77
CA GLY A 257 5.60 6.34 28.97
C GLY A 257 4.37 5.80 29.73
N GLY A 258 4.46 5.69 31.03
CA GLY A 258 3.39 5.14 31.85
C GLY A 258 3.72 5.12 33.34
N PRO A 259 2.79 4.70 34.20
CA PRO A 259 2.92 4.79 35.65
C PRO A 259 4.05 3.94 36.25
N ASN A 260 4.50 2.91 35.55
CA ASN A 260 5.52 1.96 36.06
C ASN A 260 6.94 2.27 35.58
N THR A 261 7.22 3.49 35.11
CA THR A 261 8.53 3.88 34.61
C THR A 261 9.31 4.69 35.64
N ASP A 262 9.72 4.06 36.74
CA ASP A 262 10.30 4.69 37.94
C ASP A 262 11.55 5.56 37.75
N ALA A 263 12.18 5.49 36.59
CA ALA A 263 13.46 6.22 36.33
C ALA A 263 13.29 7.42 35.39
N ARG A 264 12.08 7.82 35.04
CA ARG A 264 11.85 8.87 34.06
C ARG A 264 11.56 10.23 34.68
N THR A 265 11.96 11.28 33.98
CA THR A 265 11.50 12.65 34.29
C THR A 265 10.05 12.79 33.78
N ASN A 266 9.19 13.32 34.64
CA ASN A 266 7.79 13.57 34.30
C ASN A 266 7.61 15.00 33.81
N TYR A 267 7.07 15.18 32.59
CA TYR A 267 6.60 16.47 32.10
C TYR A 267 5.07 16.47 32.22
N LEU A 268 4.54 17.39 33.01
CA LEU A 268 3.10 17.53 33.20
C LEU A 268 2.59 18.71 32.36
N PHE A 269 1.66 18.44 31.48
CA PHE A 269 0.89 19.43 30.75
C PHE A 269 -0.47 19.58 31.40
N VAL A 270 -0.88 20.81 31.63
CA VAL A 270 -2.14 21.11 32.36
C VAL A 270 -3.05 21.94 31.47
N GLY A 271 -4.19 21.36 31.10
CA GLY A 271 -5.29 22.04 30.44
C GLY A 271 -6.24 22.64 31.48
N ASP A 272 -5.92 23.82 31.97
CA ASP A 272 -6.71 24.57 32.95
C ASP A 272 -7.49 25.70 32.29
N GLN A 273 -8.62 26.07 32.85
CA GLN A 273 -9.53 27.12 32.34
C GLN A 273 -10.08 26.81 30.94
N LEU A 274 -10.29 25.55 30.60
CA LEU A 274 -10.88 25.15 29.34
C LEU A 274 -12.37 25.51 29.30
N ASN A 275 -12.73 26.52 28.51
CA ASN A 275 -14.11 26.98 28.37
C ASN A 275 -14.72 26.47 27.05
N GLY A 276 -15.27 25.27 27.11
CA GLY A 276 -15.86 24.59 25.97
C GLY A 276 -14.86 23.81 25.09
N GLU A 277 -15.38 23.01 24.19
CA GLU A 277 -14.60 22.09 23.33
C GLU A 277 -13.54 22.82 22.48
N SER A 278 -13.87 23.99 21.93
CA SER A 278 -12.91 24.76 21.12
C SER A 278 -11.64 25.15 21.86
N ASN A 279 -11.71 25.38 23.20
CA ASN A 279 -10.52 25.66 24.00
C ASN A 279 -9.76 24.37 24.31
N ARG A 280 -10.46 23.27 24.48
CA ARG A 280 -9.84 21.93 24.58
C ARG A 280 -9.09 21.57 23.32
N ASP A 281 -9.71 21.78 22.14
CA ASP A 281 -9.05 21.53 20.85
C ASP A 281 -7.77 22.38 20.72
N SER A 282 -7.85 23.67 21.05
CA SER A 282 -6.67 24.54 21.02
C SER A 282 -5.59 24.12 22.01
N PHE A 283 -5.96 23.61 23.18
CA PHE A 283 -5.01 23.02 24.14
C PHE A 283 -4.36 21.75 23.55
N HIS A 284 -5.12 20.87 22.93
CA HIS A 284 -4.62 19.67 22.28
C HIS A 284 -3.66 20.01 21.12
N GLU A 285 -4.00 20.98 20.27
CA GLU A 285 -3.11 21.47 19.21
C GLU A 285 -1.78 21.98 19.76
N ALA A 286 -1.82 22.80 20.82
CA ALA A 286 -0.61 23.33 21.47
C ALA A 286 0.22 22.21 22.14
N LEU A 287 -0.45 21.26 22.79
CA LEU A 287 0.15 20.08 23.39
C LEU A 287 0.88 19.25 22.35
N LEU A 288 0.19 18.91 21.24
CA LEU A 288 0.75 18.12 20.15
C LEU A 288 1.94 18.82 19.49
N SER A 289 1.84 20.12 19.24
CA SER A 289 2.97 20.90 18.72
C SER A 289 4.19 20.82 19.64
N SER A 290 3.98 20.88 20.97
CA SER A 290 5.06 20.79 21.96
C SER A 290 5.68 19.39 22.02
N VAL A 291 4.83 18.36 21.99
CA VAL A 291 5.27 16.95 21.97
C VAL A 291 6.00 16.64 20.68
N ASN A 292 5.46 17.08 19.55
CA ASN A 292 6.08 16.89 18.23
C ASN A 292 7.48 17.53 18.17
N LEU A 293 7.64 18.73 18.73
CA LEU A 293 8.93 19.38 18.82
C LEU A 293 9.94 18.59 19.67
N LEU A 294 9.48 17.97 20.74
CA LEU A 294 10.32 17.14 21.62
C LEU A 294 10.69 15.81 20.94
N MET A 295 9.73 15.13 20.34
CA MET A 295 9.90 13.78 19.80
C MET A 295 10.59 13.75 18.44
N ASN A 296 10.42 14.79 17.61
CA ASN A 296 11.05 14.90 16.29
C ASN A 296 12.35 15.74 16.29
N SER A 297 12.87 16.08 17.47
CA SER A 297 14.18 16.74 17.57
C SER A 297 15.30 15.72 17.38
N ASP A 298 16.48 16.18 16.93
CA ASP A 298 17.70 15.32 16.84
C ASP A 298 18.10 14.67 18.18
N ALA A 299 17.49 15.10 19.27
CA ALA A 299 17.67 14.54 20.60
C ALA A 299 16.62 13.48 20.97
N SER A 300 15.63 13.21 20.13
CA SER A 300 14.53 12.28 20.43
C SER A 300 15.02 10.87 20.76
N ASP A 301 16.00 10.37 20.01
CA ASP A 301 16.64 9.05 20.24
C ASP A 301 17.34 8.95 21.60
N LEU A 302 17.73 10.10 22.17
CA LEU A 302 18.38 10.19 23.49
C LEU A 302 17.36 10.34 24.62
N VAL A 303 16.14 10.77 24.30
CA VAL A 303 15.11 11.12 25.30
C VAL A 303 14.01 10.07 25.34
N ASP A 304 13.82 9.30 24.27
CA ASP A 304 12.87 8.19 24.27
C ASP A 304 13.27 7.18 25.36
N GLY A 305 12.31 6.89 26.22
CA GLY A 305 12.55 6.04 27.39
C GLY A 305 13.06 6.77 28.65
N TYR A 306 13.40 8.08 28.59
CA TYR A 306 13.91 8.83 29.74
C TYR A 306 12.89 9.76 30.39
N PHE A 307 11.76 10.02 29.79
CA PHE A 307 10.71 10.86 30.36
C PHE A 307 9.31 10.33 30.10
N ASN A 308 8.38 10.76 30.92
CA ASN A 308 6.95 10.60 30.71
C ASN A 308 6.35 11.94 30.31
N ILE A 309 5.40 11.95 29.41
CA ILE A 309 4.52 13.08 29.14
C ILE A 309 3.15 12.74 29.70
N ILE A 310 2.74 13.51 30.69
CA ILE A 310 1.51 13.34 31.44
C ILE A 310 0.62 14.53 31.14
N VAL A 311 -0.65 14.28 30.91
CA VAL A 311 -1.64 15.35 30.68
C VAL A 311 -2.70 15.31 31.76
N LEU A 312 -3.00 16.47 32.26
CA LEU A 312 -4.10 16.72 33.17
C LEU A 312 -5.01 17.80 32.56
N GLU A 313 -6.27 17.50 32.33
CA GLU A 313 -7.20 18.42 31.70
C GLU A 313 -8.59 18.39 32.35
N GLU A 314 -9.30 19.52 32.31
CA GLU A 314 -10.60 19.69 32.90
C GLU A 314 -11.66 18.84 32.18
N VAL A 315 -12.41 18.01 32.93
CA VAL A 315 -13.51 17.20 32.36
C VAL A 315 -14.71 18.09 32.02
N ALA A 316 -15.08 18.99 32.91
CA ALA A 316 -16.32 19.74 32.83
C ALA A 316 -16.29 20.95 31.91
N LEU A 317 -15.13 21.38 31.44
CA LEU A 317 -14.93 22.54 30.55
C LEU A 317 -15.60 23.81 31.04
N THR A 318 -15.51 24.06 32.34
CA THR A 318 -16.19 25.18 33.01
C THR A 318 -15.48 26.51 32.84
N GLY A 319 -14.21 26.48 32.42
CA GLY A 319 -13.34 27.64 32.34
C GLY A 319 -12.95 28.21 33.70
N VAL A 320 -13.18 27.47 34.78
CA VAL A 320 -12.79 27.85 36.13
C VAL A 320 -11.41 27.27 36.42
N SER A 321 -10.45 28.12 36.75
CA SER A 321 -9.10 27.64 37.13
C SER A 321 -9.21 26.80 38.39
N ILE A 322 -8.66 25.60 38.35
CA ILE A 322 -8.49 24.71 39.48
C ILE A 322 -7.09 24.87 40.10
N PHE A 323 -6.17 25.48 39.37
CA PHE A 323 -4.83 25.74 39.85
C PHE A 323 -4.70 27.22 40.24
N ASP A 324 -4.63 27.55 41.54
CA ASP A 324 -4.24 28.90 41.95
C ASP A 324 -2.75 29.09 41.74
N ILE A 325 -2.35 29.45 40.52
CA ILE A 325 -0.97 29.69 40.11
C ILE A 325 -0.34 30.92 40.88
N ARG A 326 -1.11 31.58 41.73
CA ARG A 326 -0.60 32.73 42.53
C ARG A 326 0.44 32.33 43.57
N THR A 327 0.64 31.08 43.84
CA THR A 327 1.68 30.61 44.74
C THR A 327 2.95 30.31 43.99
N GLY A 328 3.66 31.35 43.55
CA GLY A 328 5.09 31.27 43.44
C GLY A 328 5.70 30.81 42.13
N CYS A 329 5.09 31.08 40.96
CA CYS A 329 5.86 31.05 39.72
C CYS A 329 6.71 32.31 39.60
N TYR A 330 8.04 32.18 39.61
CA TYR A 330 8.97 33.27 39.35
C TYR A 330 9.50 33.13 37.94
N ALA A 331 9.34 34.18 37.13
CA ALA A 331 10.13 34.34 35.94
C ALA A 331 11.46 34.95 36.30
N ASP A 332 12.54 34.23 36.17
CA ASP A 332 13.85 34.83 36.28
C ASP A 332 14.18 35.59 34.97
N TRP A 333 15.12 36.50 35.01
CA TRP A 333 15.47 37.39 33.91
C TRP A 333 16.01 36.64 32.67
N ASP A 334 16.36 35.36 32.80
CA ASP A 334 16.78 34.46 31.74
C ASP A 334 15.60 33.63 31.16
N ALA A 335 14.34 33.99 31.46
CA ALA A 335 13.11 33.32 31.04
C ALA A 335 12.89 31.89 31.60
N SER A 336 13.66 31.51 32.63
CA SER A 336 13.37 30.28 33.37
C SER A 336 12.16 30.50 34.29
N ILE A 337 11.11 29.72 34.12
CA ILE A 337 9.91 29.76 34.97
C ILE A 337 10.06 28.68 36.04
N TYR A 338 10.20 29.12 37.28
CA TYR A 338 10.19 28.22 38.43
C TYR A 338 8.83 28.30 39.11
N CYS A 339 8.06 27.24 39.03
CA CYS A 339 6.82 27.10 39.79
C CYS A 339 7.10 26.32 41.07
N ILE A 340 6.99 27.00 42.21
CA ILE A 340 7.02 26.34 43.53
C ILE A 340 5.54 26.13 43.93
N GLY A 341 4.87 25.16 43.35
CA GLY A 341 3.66 24.61 43.87
C GLY A 341 3.97 23.21 44.33
N GLU A 342 3.68 22.83 45.56
CA GLU A 342 3.56 21.41 45.89
C GLU A 342 2.31 20.89 45.13
N VAL A 343 2.50 20.40 43.93
CA VAL A 343 1.60 19.36 43.42
C VAL A 343 1.78 18.21 44.39
N ASP A 344 0.72 17.85 45.12
CA ASP A 344 0.75 16.74 46.07
C ASP A 344 1.42 15.55 45.39
N ARG A 345 2.59 15.15 45.82
CA ARG A 345 3.31 14.02 45.22
C ARG A 345 2.50 12.71 45.31
N ASN A 346 1.57 12.66 46.23
CA ASN A 346 0.67 11.50 46.34
C ASN A 346 -0.30 11.38 45.19
N PHE A 347 -0.62 12.47 44.48
CA PHE A 347 -1.40 12.46 43.27
C PHE A 347 -0.71 11.73 42.09
N MET A 348 0.62 11.75 42.07
CA MET A 348 1.43 11.15 41.02
C MET A 348 1.89 9.71 41.34
N THR A 349 1.63 9.20 42.53
CA THR A 349 2.13 7.88 43.02
C THR A 349 1.04 6.89 43.31
N ASP A 350 -0.24 7.26 43.27
CA ASP A 350 -1.40 6.37 43.36
C ASP A 350 -1.98 6.15 41.94
#